data_1b84cf017c796ed63cf3c5161796e71f
#
_entry.id   1b84cf017c796ed63cf3c5161796e71f
#
_cell.length_a   1.000
_cell.length_b   1.000
_cell.length_c   1.000
_cell.angle_alpha   90.00
_cell.angle_beta   90.00
_cell.angle_gamma   90.00
#
_symmetry.space_group_name_H-M   'P 1'
#
loop_
_entity.id
_entity.type
_entity.pdbx_description
1 polymer ?
#
loop_
_entity_poly.entity_id
_entity_poly.type
_entity_poly.pdbx_seq_one_letter_code
_entity_poly.pdbx_strand_id
1 'polypeptide(L)'
;MAELVKVEEVADAMYKLVKESMGQKKWKATDLTKAALELFGDRCDKALTKSAIRELIESGKCVYTYFGGSFIEIPHKEGASN
;
A
#
# COMPACT_ATOMS: atom_id res chain seq x y z
N MET A 1 -24.49 9.53 3.48
CA MET A 1 -23.15 10.05 3.27
C MET A 1 -22.14 9.10 3.91
N ALA A 2 -21.19 8.65 3.13
CA ALA A 2 -20.24 7.67 3.63
C ALA A 2 -19.14 8.35 4.44
N GLU A 3 -18.77 7.72 5.54
CA GLU A 3 -17.65 8.19 6.32
C GLU A 3 -16.37 7.62 5.73
N LEU A 4 -15.30 8.38 5.82
CA LEU A 4 -14.01 7.89 5.35
C LEU A 4 -13.53 6.78 6.27
N VAL A 5 -12.88 5.80 5.68
CA VAL A 5 -12.26 4.73 6.46
C VAL A 5 -11.00 5.29 7.13
N LYS A 6 -10.51 4.57 8.10
CA LYS A 6 -9.32 4.99 8.80
C LYS A 6 -8.09 4.68 7.96
N VAL A 7 -7.04 5.47 8.18
CA VAL A 7 -5.77 5.26 7.49
C VAL A 7 -5.30 3.81 7.68
N GLU A 8 -5.46 3.29 8.89
CA GLU A 8 -5.02 1.93 9.18
C GLU A 8 -5.75 0.90 8.34
N GLU A 9 -7.03 1.12 8.09
CA GLU A 9 -7.79 0.19 7.27
C GLU A 9 -7.32 0.21 5.84
N VAL A 10 -7.06 1.40 5.32
CA VAL A 10 -6.55 1.52 3.96
C VAL A 10 -5.17 0.91 3.85
N ALA A 11 -4.32 1.17 4.84
CA ALA A 11 -2.97 0.62 4.86
C ALA A 11 -3.00 -0.91 4.89
N ASP A 12 -3.87 -1.47 5.72
CA ASP A 12 -4.01 -2.93 5.79
C ASP A 12 -4.43 -3.51 4.46
N ALA A 13 -5.40 -2.87 3.81
CA ALA A 13 -5.89 -3.36 2.52
C ALA A 13 -4.79 -3.30 1.48
N MET A 14 -4.04 -2.20 1.45
CA MET A 14 -2.93 -2.07 0.52
C MET A 14 -1.85 -3.10 0.78
N TYR A 15 -1.54 -3.33 2.05
CA TYR A 15 -0.54 -4.31 2.42
C TYR A 15 -0.95 -5.70 1.93
N LYS A 16 -2.20 -6.06 2.10
CA LYS A 16 -2.69 -7.34 1.63
C LYS A 16 -2.56 -7.49 0.13
N LEU A 17 -2.89 -6.42 -0.61
CA LEU A 17 -2.77 -6.45 -2.05
C LEU A 17 -1.33 -6.70 -2.47
N VAL A 18 -0.40 -6.00 -1.85
CA VAL A 18 1.01 -6.17 -2.18
C VAL A 18 1.48 -7.57 -1.80
N LYS A 19 1.07 -8.04 -0.63
CA LYS A 19 1.51 -9.33 -0.15
C LYS A 19 1.00 -10.46 -1.04
N GLU A 20 -0.25 -10.36 -1.47
CA GLU A 20 -0.83 -11.41 -2.31
C GLU A 20 -0.20 -11.45 -3.69
N SER A 21 0.36 -10.35 -4.12
CA SER A 21 0.97 -10.26 -5.45
C SER A 21 2.48 -10.44 -5.43
N MET A 22 3.05 -10.70 -4.28
CA MET A 22 4.50 -10.88 -4.18
C MET A 22 4.97 -12.00 -5.10
N GLY A 23 6.02 -11.70 -5.84
CA GLY A 23 6.57 -12.67 -6.77
C GLY A 23 5.86 -12.74 -8.09
N GLN A 24 4.71 -12.11 -8.20
CA GLN A 24 3.93 -12.13 -9.45
C GLN A 24 3.83 -10.77 -10.08
N LYS A 25 3.76 -9.72 -9.27
CA LYS A 25 3.50 -8.38 -9.76
C LYS A 25 4.08 -7.39 -8.81
N LYS A 26 4.61 -6.31 -9.34
CA LYS A 26 5.04 -5.18 -8.54
C LYS A 26 4.00 -4.09 -8.64
N TRP A 27 3.62 -3.54 -7.50
CA TRP A 27 2.60 -2.51 -7.45
C TRP A 27 3.25 -1.14 -7.51
N LYS A 28 2.88 -0.36 -8.52
CA LYS A 28 3.27 1.05 -8.52
C LYS A 28 2.44 1.77 -7.48
N ALA A 29 3.01 2.83 -6.91
CA ALA A 29 2.28 3.61 -5.92
C ALA A 29 0.96 4.11 -6.48
N THR A 30 0.96 4.57 -7.74
CA THR A 30 -0.27 5.07 -8.35
C THR A 30 -1.29 3.95 -8.55
N ASP A 31 -0.84 2.77 -8.96
CA ASP A 31 -1.75 1.65 -9.15
C ASP A 31 -2.35 1.19 -7.84
N LEU A 32 -1.53 1.17 -6.80
CA LEU A 32 -2.00 0.78 -5.48
C LEU A 32 -3.03 1.79 -4.96
N THR A 33 -2.78 3.07 -5.22
CA THR A 33 -3.72 4.11 -4.86
C THR A 33 -5.06 3.90 -5.55
N LYS A 34 -5.03 3.63 -6.85
CA LYS A 34 -6.26 3.38 -7.60
C LYS A 34 -7.00 2.18 -7.06
N ALA A 35 -6.28 1.11 -6.76
CA ALA A 35 -6.92 -0.10 -6.25
C ALA A 35 -7.61 0.18 -4.92
N ALA A 36 -6.97 0.96 -4.05
CA ALA A 36 -7.57 1.30 -2.77
C ALA A 36 -8.81 2.16 -2.97
N LEU A 37 -8.74 3.12 -3.89
CA LEU A 37 -9.90 3.98 -4.16
C LEU A 37 -11.08 3.17 -4.68
N GLU A 38 -10.81 2.17 -5.51
CA GLU A 38 -11.86 1.31 -6.01
C GLU A 38 -12.41 0.40 -4.94
N LEU A 39 -11.53 -0.06 -4.07
CA LEU A 39 -11.94 -0.98 -3.03
C LEU A 39 -12.87 -0.32 -2.01
N PHE A 40 -12.54 0.90 -1.62
CA PHE A 40 -13.31 1.61 -0.61
C PHE A 40 -14.34 2.58 -1.19
N GLY A 41 -14.19 2.92 -2.46
CA GLY A 41 -15.14 3.81 -3.11
C GLY A 41 -15.16 5.19 -2.48
N ASP A 42 -16.35 5.67 -2.18
CA ASP A 42 -16.51 7.01 -1.62
C ASP A 42 -15.95 7.15 -0.22
N ARG A 43 -15.57 6.05 0.39
CA ARG A 43 -15.06 6.07 1.76
C ARG A 43 -13.56 6.30 1.83
N CYS A 44 -12.92 6.53 0.68
CA CYS A 44 -11.48 6.74 0.63
C CYS A 44 -11.16 7.80 -0.42
N ASP A 45 -10.20 8.67 -0.13
CA ASP A 45 -9.77 9.67 -1.10
C ASP A 45 -8.26 9.60 -1.26
N LYS A 46 -7.73 10.43 -2.16
CA LYS A 46 -6.31 10.39 -2.47
C LYS A 46 -5.45 10.76 -1.27
N ALA A 47 -5.90 11.70 -0.47
CA ALA A 47 -5.15 12.10 0.71
C ALA A 47 -5.03 10.93 1.68
N LEU A 48 -6.12 10.19 1.80
CA LEU A 48 -6.13 9.04 2.70
C LEU A 48 -5.20 7.93 2.19
N THR A 49 -5.20 7.70 0.87
CA THR A 49 -4.31 6.69 0.30
C THR A 49 -2.85 7.08 0.47
N LYS A 50 -2.53 8.36 0.32
CA LYS A 50 -1.16 8.81 0.54
C LYS A 50 -0.74 8.61 1.99
N SER A 51 -1.63 8.92 2.92
CA SER A 51 -1.34 8.71 4.34
C SER A 51 -1.15 7.24 4.64
N ALA A 52 -1.94 6.38 4.00
CA ALA A 52 -1.83 4.94 4.22
C ALA A 52 -0.50 4.40 3.70
N ILE A 53 -0.07 4.85 2.52
CA ILE A 53 1.21 4.43 1.98
C ILE A 53 2.33 4.89 2.90
N ARG A 54 2.26 6.13 3.36
CA ARG A 54 3.26 6.65 4.27
C ARG A 54 3.31 5.83 5.54
N GLU A 55 2.15 5.46 6.05
CA GLU A 55 2.07 4.63 7.25
C GLU A 55 2.78 3.30 7.03
N LEU A 56 2.57 2.68 5.88
CA LEU A 56 3.21 1.41 5.56
C LEU A 56 4.73 1.55 5.50
N ILE A 57 5.20 2.66 4.90
CA ILE A 57 6.62 2.89 4.78
C ILE A 57 7.26 3.19 6.14
N GLU A 58 6.61 4.05 6.91
CA GLU A 58 7.17 4.44 8.21
C GLU A 58 7.15 3.32 9.22
N SER A 59 6.18 2.44 9.12
CA SER A 59 6.11 1.30 10.04
C SER A 59 7.04 0.17 9.64
N GLY A 60 7.63 0.26 8.44
CA GLY A 60 8.54 -0.77 7.98
C GLY A 60 7.85 -1.94 7.30
N LYS A 61 6.54 -1.88 7.13
CA LYS A 61 5.83 -2.98 6.47
C LYS A 61 6.06 -3.00 4.98
N CYS A 62 6.31 -1.84 4.39
CA CYS A 62 6.59 -1.73 2.97
C CYS A 62 7.73 -0.78 2.73
N VAL A 63 8.33 -0.87 1.55
CA VAL A 63 9.39 0.04 1.15
C VAL A 63 9.13 0.49 -0.27
N TYR A 64 9.67 1.66 -0.59
CA TYR A 64 9.67 2.14 -1.96
C TYR A 64 10.89 1.59 -2.68
N THR A 65 10.68 1.13 -3.90
CA THR A 65 11.79 0.79 -4.78
C THR A 65 11.63 1.58 -6.06
N TYR A 66 12.75 1.96 -6.63
CA TYR A 66 12.75 2.81 -7.83
C TYR A 66 13.42 2.05 -8.97
N PHE A 67 12.61 1.68 -9.95
CA PHE A 67 13.07 0.95 -11.13
C PHE A 67 12.32 1.52 -12.32
N GLY A 68 12.68 2.73 -12.70
CA GLY A 68 11.94 3.40 -13.74
C GLY A 68 10.59 3.89 -13.29
N GLY A 69 10.35 3.89 -11.98
CA GLY A 69 9.13 4.34 -11.38
C GLY A 69 9.14 3.97 -9.92
N SER A 70 8.14 4.42 -9.19
CA SER A 70 8.04 4.14 -7.76
C SER A 70 7.17 2.92 -7.55
N PHE A 71 7.72 1.92 -6.92
CA PHE A 71 6.99 0.70 -6.60
C PHE A 71 6.91 0.51 -5.11
N ILE A 72 5.83 -0.12 -4.65
CA ILE A 72 5.63 -0.45 -3.24
C ILE A 72 5.86 -1.94 -3.10
N GLU A 73 6.78 -2.31 -2.23
CA GLU A 73 7.11 -3.72 -2.03
C GLU A 73 7.24 -4.02 -0.54
N ILE A 74 7.09 -5.28 -0.20
CA ILE A 74 7.30 -5.73 1.16
C ILE A 74 8.78 -6.10 1.27
N PRO A 75 9.50 -5.53 2.23
CA PRO A 75 10.92 -5.81 2.35
C PRO A 75 11.16 -7.26 2.75
N HIS A 76 12.25 -7.81 2.25
CA HIS A 76 12.63 -9.17 2.58
C HIS A 76 13.44 -9.20 3.87
N LYS A 77 12.76 -8.99 4.95
CA LYS A 77 13.46 -8.98 6.21
C LYS A 77 13.63 -10.35 6.80
N GLU A 78 12.91 -11.27 6.24
CA GLU A 78 12.99 -12.61 6.75
C GLU A 78 14.39 -13.10 6.65
N GLY A 79 15.10 -12.62 5.69
CA GLY A 79 16.48 -12.97 5.62
C GLY A 79 17.21 -12.52 6.84
N ALA A 80 16.77 -11.43 7.34
CA ALA A 80 17.38 -10.93 8.54
C ALA A 80 16.86 -11.65 9.73
N SER A 81 15.77 -12.18 9.59
CA SER A 81 15.31 -12.86 10.70
C SER A 81 15.82 -14.17 10.72
N ASN A 82 16.04 -13.99 10.37
CA ASN A 82 16.32 -14.72 10.51
C ASN A 82 16.50 -14.77 11.09
#